data_eeb163f857484ec5e46fe143bfcb4a83
#
_entry.id   eeb163f857484ec5e46fe143bfcb4a83
#
_cell.length_a   1.000
_cell.length_b   1.000
_cell.length_c   1.000
_cell.angle_alpha   90.00
_cell.angle_beta   90.00
_cell.angle_gamma   90.00
#
_symmetry.space_group_name_H-M   'P 1'
#
loop_
_entity.id
_entity.type
_entity.pdbx_description
1 polymer ?
#
loop_
_entity_poly.entity_id
_entity_poly.type
_entity_poly.pdbx_seq_one_letter_code
_entity_poly.pdbx_strand_id
1 'polypeptide(L)'
;MDTSDSQIVFDEHGVCDHCRTFQRKIQPNWHTDERGERELSTLVSRIRKAGVGKEYDCIIGMSGGIDSSYLTYLAKEKLGLRPLVFHVDAGWNSQEAVNNIERLVDGLGLDLYTEVIDWEEMRDLQLAFFKAGGPHIDTPQDHAFFA
;
A
#
# COMPACT_ATOMS: atom_id res chain seq x y z
N MET A 1 3.64 10.22 19.81
CA MET A 1 4.90 10.88 19.44
C MET A 1 5.47 11.47 20.70
N ASP A 2 6.73 11.28 20.95
CA ASP A 2 7.42 11.73 22.16
C ASP A 2 8.88 12.07 21.84
N THR A 3 9.68 12.38 22.87
CA THR A 3 11.08 12.78 22.73
C THR A 3 12.05 11.67 22.30
N SER A 4 11.58 10.47 21.99
CA SER A 4 12.40 9.43 21.36
C SER A 4 12.73 9.77 19.89
N ASP A 5 11.90 10.59 19.24
CA ASP A 5 12.26 11.25 18.00
C ASP A 5 13.15 12.48 18.30
N SER A 6 14.42 12.39 17.94
CA SER A 6 15.41 13.45 18.21
C SER A 6 15.14 14.77 17.47
N GLN A 7 14.26 14.75 16.47
CA GLN A 7 13.92 15.93 15.66
C GLN A 7 12.54 16.50 16.00
N ILE A 8 11.79 15.89 16.91
CA ILE A 8 10.46 16.37 17.30
C ILE A 8 10.54 17.77 17.93
N VAL A 9 9.64 18.63 17.51
CA VAL A 9 9.55 20.01 18.02
C VAL A 9 8.16 20.22 18.61
N PHE A 10 8.12 20.60 19.91
CA PHE A 10 6.91 20.98 20.61
C PHE A 10 6.76 22.50 20.61
N ASP A 11 5.51 22.98 20.48
CA ASP A 11 5.20 24.39 20.69
C ASP A 11 4.99 24.73 22.19
N GLU A 12 4.67 25.99 22.48
CA GLU A 12 4.40 26.49 23.84
C GLU A 12 3.20 25.83 24.54
N HIS A 13 2.33 25.16 23.76
CA HIS A 13 1.17 24.42 24.24
C HIS A 13 1.43 22.92 24.36
N GLY A 14 2.66 22.45 24.06
CA GLY A 14 3.01 21.04 24.08
C GLY A 14 2.50 20.24 22.86
N VAL A 15 2.08 20.92 21.80
CA VAL A 15 1.65 20.27 20.56
C VAL A 15 2.87 20.06 19.65
N CYS A 16 3.11 18.81 19.26
CA CYS A 16 4.25 18.49 18.39
C CYS A 16 4.01 18.91 16.92
N ASP A 17 5.10 19.07 16.19
CA ASP A 17 5.10 19.42 14.76
C ASP A 17 4.39 18.38 13.90
N HIS A 18 4.41 17.09 14.25
CA HIS A 18 3.62 16.05 13.59
C HIS A 18 2.11 16.29 13.73
N CYS A 19 1.64 16.62 14.94
CA CYS A 19 0.22 16.97 15.15
C CYS A 19 -0.18 18.22 14.36
N ARG A 20 0.66 19.24 14.34
CA ARG A 20 0.41 20.45 13.54
C ARG A 20 0.38 20.16 12.05
N THR A 21 1.27 19.30 11.57
CA THR A 21 1.28 18.87 10.17
C THR A 21 0.00 18.10 9.83
N PHE A 22 -0.43 17.18 10.69
CA PHE A 22 -1.69 16.48 10.53
C PHE A 22 -2.87 17.46 10.40
N GLN A 23 -3.00 18.40 11.35
CA GLN A 23 -4.10 19.37 11.36
C GLN A 23 -4.11 20.29 10.14
N ARG A 24 -2.93 20.69 9.65
CA ARG A 24 -2.82 21.66 8.54
C ARG A 24 -2.88 21.02 7.16
N LYS A 25 -2.33 19.80 6.99
CA LYS A 25 -2.14 19.20 5.68
C LYS A 25 -3.00 17.97 5.44
N ILE A 26 -3.25 17.15 6.47
CA ILE A 26 -3.93 15.87 6.33
C ILE A 26 -5.42 16.03 6.64
N GLN A 27 -5.75 16.51 7.82
CA GLN A 27 -7.13 16.63 8.28
C GLN A 27 -8.05 17.40 7.31
N PRO A 28 -7.64 18.51 6.66
CA PRO A 28 -8.51 19.22 5.71
C PRO A 28 -8.84 18.42 4.44
N ASN A 29 -8.05 17.38 4.14
CA ASN A 29 -8.22 16.51 2.99
C ASN A 29 -8.70 15.10 3.36
N TRP A 30 -8.95 14.86 4.65
CA TRP A 30 -9.44 13.58 5.14
C TRP A 30 -10.93 13.66 5.44
N HIS A 31 -11.72 13.25 4.48
CA HIS A 31 -13.18 13.33 4.55
C HIS A 31 -13.76 11.96 4.88
N THR A 32 -14.24 11.80 6.12
CA THR A 32 -14.92 10.60 6.64
C THR A 32 -16.45 10.78 6.72
N ASP A 33 -16.96 11.74 5.98
CA ASP A 33 -18.34 12.17 5.94
C ASP A 33 -18.96 11.96 4.53
N GLU A 34 -20.16 12.48 4.31
CA GLU A 34 -20.84 12.43 3.02
C GLU A 34 -20.02 13.03 1.85
N ARG A 35 -19.09 13.94 2.13
CA ARG A 35 -18.20 14.47 1.11
C ARG A 35 -17.25 13.38 0.64
N GLY A 36 -16.63 12.65 1.57
CA GLY A 36 -15.76 11.51 1.25
C GLY A 36 -16.49 10.44 0.46
N GLU A 37 -17.73 10.13 0.84
CA GLU A 37 -18.57 9.16 0.11
C GLU A 37 -18.83 9.60 -1.34
N ARG A 38 -19.14 10.88 -1.57
CA ARG A 38 -19.32 11.42 -2.93
C ARG A 38 -18.05 11.41 -3.74
N GLU A 39 -16.92 11.77 -3.12
CA GLU A 39 -15.60 11.75 -3.79
C GLU A 39 -15.21 10.31 -4.18
N LEU A 40 -15.39 9.34 -3.28
CA LEU A 40 -15.18 7.92 -3.55
C LEU A 40 -16.09 7.42 -4.68
N SER A 41 -17.38 7.72 -4.64
CA SER A 41 -18.33 7.34 -5.68
C SER A 41 -17.94 7.89 -7.05
N THR A 42 -17.47 9.14 -7.08
CA THR A 42 -16.96 9.78 -8.31
C THR A 42 -15.72 9.06 -8.83
N LEU A 43 -14.77 8.72 -7.94
CA LEU A 43 -13.55 7.99 -8.29
C LEU A 43 -13.90 6.61 -8.85
N VAL A 44 -14.75 5.84 -8.17
CA VAL A 44 -15.20 4.52 -8.61
C VAL A 44 -15.85 4.58 -9.99
N SER A 45 -16.70 5.59 -10.23
CA SER A 45 -17.35 5.80 -11.51
C SER A 45 -16.33 6.05 -12.64
N ARG A 46 -15.27 6.81 -12.35
CA ARG A 46 -14.15 7.04 -13.31
C ARG A 46 -13.38 5.74 -13.59
N ILE A 47 -13.08 4.96 -12.56
CA ILE A 47 -12.38 3.68 -12.70
C ILE A 47 -13.20 2.73 -13.60
N ARG A 48 -14.50 2.55 -13.30
CA ARG A 48 -15.39 1.72 -14.12
C ARG A 48 -15.44 2.18 -15.56
N LYS A 49 -15.53 3.48 -15.79
CA LYS A 49 -15.57 4.04 -17.16
C LYS A 49 -14.26 3.76 -17.90
N ALA A 50 -13.11 3.85 -17.23
CA ALA A 50 -11.81 3.55 -17.82
C ALA A 50 -11.61 2.04 -18.12
N GLY A 51 -12.32 1.17 -17.37
CA GLY A 51 -12.29 -0.28 -17.50
C GLY A 51 -13.28 -0.85 -18.52
N VAL A 52 -14.11 -0.01 -19.15
CA VAL A 52 -15.07 -0.50 -20.15
C VAL A 52 -14.35 -1.20 -21.30
N GLY A 53 -14.75 -2.44 -21.61
CA GLY A 53 -14.13 -3.27 -22.64
C GLY A 53 -12.80 -3.90 -22.27
N LYS A 54 -12.34 -3.72 -21.02
CA LYS A 54 -11.13 -4.36 -20.47
C LYS A 54 -11.51 -5.49 -19.52
N GLU A 55 -10.60 -6.41 -19.32
CA GLU A 55 -10.74 -7.52 -18.38
C GLU A 55 -10.78 -7.02 -16.94
N TYR A 56 -9.91 -6.05 -16.61
CA TYR A 56 -9.79 -5.44 -15.29
C TYR A 56 -10.11 -3.95 -15.31
N ASP A 57 -10.64 -3.44 -14.21
CA ASP A 57 -10.91 -2.01 -14.01
C ASP A 57 -9.71 -1.29 -13.39
N CYS A 58 -8.94 -2.00 -12.56
CA CYS A 58 -7.79 -1.47 -11.83
C CYS A 58 -6.81 -2.59 -11.44
N ILE A 59 -5.64 -2.18 -10.96
CA ILE A 59 -4.64 -3.05 -10.34
C ILE A 59 -4.57 -2.70 -8.86
N ILE A 60 -4.44 -3.71 -8.00
CA ILE A 60 -4.25 -3.53 -6.55
C ILE A 60 -3.00 -4.30 -6.12
N GLY A 61 -2.01 -3.58 -5.58
CA GLY A 61 -0.85 -4.21 -4.95
C GLY A 61 -1.22 -4.89 -3.64
N MET A 62 -0.81 -6.13 -3.46
CA MET A 62 -1.13 -6.92 -2.27
C MET A 62 0.14 -7.45 -1.59
N SER A 63 0.28 -7.14 -0.30
CA SER A 63 1.38 -7.59 0.55
C SER A 63 1.01 -8.74 1.50
N GLY A 64 -0.26 -9.15 1.53
CA GLY A 64 -0.79 -10.10 2.53
C GLY A 64 -1.02 -9.48 3.91
N GLY A 65 -0.73 -8.19 4.08
CA GLY A 65 -1.08 -7.40 5.27
C GLY A 65 -2.55 -6.98 5.27
N ILE A 66 -3.04 -6.53 6.43
CA ILE A 66 -4.47 -6.24 6.64
C ILE A 66 -4.98 -5.11 5.73
N ASP A 67 -4.20 -4.06 5.51
CA ASP A 67 -4.64 -2.87 4.76
C ASP A 67 -4.86 -3.21 3.29
N SER A 68 -3.89 -3.85 2.63
CA SER A 68 -4.01 -4.25 1.23
C SER A 68 -5.10 -5.31 1.03
N SER A 69 -5.25 -6.23 1.98
CA SER A 69 -6.30 -7.24 1.96
C SER A 69 -7.69 -6.62 2.09
N TYR A 70 -7.86 -5.67 3.02
CA TYR A 70 -9.13 -4.98 3.20
C TYR A 70 -9.48 -4.10 2.00
N LEU A 71 -8.49 -3.39 1.42
CA LEU A 71 -8.70 -2.63 0.19
C LEU A 71 -9.20 -3.52 -0.96
N THR A 72 -8.59 -4.69 -1.13
CA THR A 72 -8.99 -5.65 -2.17
C THR A 72 -10.41 -6.15 -1.95
N TYR A 73 -10.78 -6.50 -0.71
CA TYR A 73 -12.15 -6.85 -0.35
C TYR A 73 -13.14 -5.72 -0.65
N LEU A 74 -12.82 -4.49 -0.26
CA LEU A 74 -13.67 -3.32 -0.55
C LEU A 74 -13.85 -3.11 -2.05
N ALA A 75 -12.77 -3.16 -2.82
CA ALA A 75 -12.81 -2.96 -4.26
C ALA A 75 -13.74 -3.99 -4.94
N LYS A 76 -13.62 -5.26 -4.58
CA LYS A 76 -14.43 -6.34 -5.16
C LYS A 76 -15.87 -6.33 -4.64
N GLU A 77 -16.04 -6.47 -3.32
CA GLU A 77 -17.33 -6.77 -2.70
C GLU A 77 -18.20 -5.53 -2.46
N LYS A 78 -17.59 -4.40 -2.13
CA LYS A 78 -18.34 -3.19 -1.82
C LYS A 78 -18.47 -2.24 -2.99
N LEU A 79 -17.39 -2.10 -3.75
CA LEU A 79 -17.34 -1.17 -4.87
C LEU A 79 -17.63 -1.84 -6.21
N GLY A 80 -17.71 -3.18 -6.28
CA GLY A 80 -18.04 -3.96 -7.47
C GLY A 80 -17.07 -3.70 -8.62
N LEU A 81 -15.80 -3.48 -8.33
CA LEU A 81 -14.72 -3.37 -9.30
C LEU A 81 -14.16 -4.75 -9.67
N ARG A 82 -13.46 -4.81 -10.78
CA ARG A 82 -12.74 -6.01 -11.26
C ARG A 82 -11.23 -5.76 -11.15
N PRO A 83 -10.64 -5.89 -9.95
CA PRO A 83 -9.22 -5.67 -9.79
C PRO A 83 -8.41 -6.89 -10.29
N LEU A 84 -7.27 -6.61 -10.94
CA LEU A 84 -6.16 -7.55 -10.98
C LEU A 84 -5.34 -7.37 -9.69
N VAL A 85 -5.12 -8.44 -8.97
CA VAL A 85 -4.24 -8.42 -7.80
C VAL A 85 -2.80 -8.61 -8.26
N PHE A 86 -1.92 -7.73 -7.81
CA PHE A 86 -0.51 -7.74 -8.15
C PHE A 86 0.34 -7.90 -6.89
N HIS A 87 1.22 -8.88 -6.87
CA HIS A 87 2.15 -9.14 -5.78
C HIS A 87 3.58 -9.13 -6.28
N VAL A 88 4.48 -8.50 -5.54
CA VAL A 88 5.92 -8.56 -5.80
C VAL A 88 6.56 -9.42 -4.71
N ASP A 89 7.19 -10.52 -5.12
CA ASP A 89 7.96 -11.36 -4.23
C ASP A 89 9.45 -11.00 -4.33
N ALA A 90 9.91 -10.21 -3.37
CA ALA A 90 11.31 -9.81 -3.23
C ALA A 90 12.12 -10.77 -2.31
N GLY A 91 11.60 -11.95 -2.02
CA GLY A 91 12.27 -12.97 -1.20
C GLY A 91 12.11 -12.79 0.32
N TRP A 92 11.33 -11.79 0.77
CA TRP A 92 11.16 -11.48 2.20
C TRP A 92 9.76 -11.85 2.74
N ASN A 93 8.95 -12.53 1.94
CA ASN A 93 7.58 -12.86 2.33
C ASN A 93 7.55 -13.84 3.49
N SER A 94 6.74 -13.54 4.51
CA SER A 94 6.39 -14.55 5.50
C SER A 94 5.39 -15.56 4.92
N GLN A 95 5.43 -16.80 5.40
CA GLN A 95 4.46 -17.82 4.99
C GLN A 95 3.02 -17.37 5.29
N GLU A 96 2.81 -16.62 6.37
CA GLU A 96 1.51 -16.08 6.73
C GLU A 96 1.00 -15.08 5.68
N ALA A 97 1.86 -14.18 5.20
CA ALA A 97 1.51 -13.21 4.16
C ALA A 97 1.11 -13.92 2.85
N VAL A 98 1.88 -14.92 2.42
CA VAL A 98 1.57 -15.73 1.23
C VAL A 98 0.23 -16.43 1.38
N ASN A 99 -0.01 -17.10 2.51
CA ASN A 99 -1.27 -17.79 2.78
C ASN A 99 -2.47 -16.83 2.81
N ASN A 100 -2.28 -15.60 3.31
CA ASN A 100 -3.33 -14.59 3.32
C ASN A 100 -3.68 -14.12 1.90
N ILE A 101 -2.67 -13.94 1.04
CA ILE A 101 -2.88 -13.58 -0.37
C ILE A 101 -3.69 -14.67 -1.07
N GLU A 102 -3.25 -15.93 -0.99
CA GLU A 102 -3.92 -17.07 -1.62
C GLU A 102 -5.38 -17.19 -1.18
N ARG A 103 -5.62 -17.20 0.14
CA ARG A 103 -6.98 -17.33 0.69
C ARG A 103 -7.92 -16.20 0.24
N LEU A 104 -7.40 -14.98 0.18
CA LEU A 104 -8.21 -13.84 -0.21
C LEU A 104 -8.52 -13.84 -1.71
N VAL A 105 -7.52 -14.13 -2.54
CA VAL A 105 -7.67 -14.23 -3.99
C VAL A 105 -8.65 -15.33 -4.36
N ASP A 106 -8.48 -16.51 -3.80
CA ASP A 106 -9.39 -17.65 -4.00
C ASP A 106 -10.80 -17.35 -3.50
N GLY A 107 -10.90 -16.81 -2.28
CA GLY A 107 -12.18 -16.49 -1.64
C GLY A 107 -13.00 -15.43 -2.38
N LEU A 108 -12.35 -14.50 -3.05
CA LEU A 108 -12.98 -13.42 -3.83
C LEU A 108 -13.09 -13.74 -5.33
N GLY A 109 -12.52 -14.86 -5.79
CA GLY A 109 -12.47 -15.23 -7.21
C GLY A 109 -11.77 -14.15 -8.04
N LEU A 110 -10.55 -13.79 -7.64
CA LEU A 110 -9.72 -12.77 -8.28
C LEU A 110 -8.53 -13.42 -9.01
N ASP A 111 -7.99 -12.72 -9.97
CA ASP A 111 -6.76 -13.10 -10.63
C ASP A 111 -5.57 -12.47 -9.90
N LEU A 112 -4.52 -13.26 -9.71
CA LEU A 112 -3.26 -12.88 -9.07
C LEU A 112 -2.14 -12.94 -10.11
N TYR A 113 -1.40 -11.84 -10.24
CA TYR A 113 -0.12 -11.82 -10.91
C TYR A 113 0.98 -11.63 -9.87
N THR A 114 1.97 -12.52 -9.86
CA THR A 114 3.13 -12.41 -8.98
C THR A 114 4.39 -12.19 -9.80
N GLU A 115 5.06 -11.07 -9.55
CA GLU A 115 6.41 -10.82 -10.05
C GLU A 115 7.41 -11.31 -9.01
N VAL A 116 8.31 -12.18 -9.43
CA VAL A 116 9.35 -12.73 -8.56
C VAL A 116 10.68 -12.06 -8.91
N ILE A 117 11.19 -11.27 -7.97
CA ILE A 117 12.47 -10.57 -8.14
C ILE A 117 13.64 -11.56 -7.98
N ASP A 118 14.69 -11.38 -8.76
CA ASP A 118 15.90 -12.18 -8.61
C ASP A 118 16.50 -12.01 -7.21
N TRP A 119 16.59 -13.11 -6.49
CA TRP A 119 17.06 -13.09 -5.11
C TRP A 119 18.52 -12.68 -4.96
N GLU A 120 19.38 -13.04 -5.89
CA GLU A 120 20.81 -12.67 -5.81
C GLU A 120 20.96 -11.16 -5.96
N GLU A 121 20.24 -10.56 -6.91
CA GLU A 121 20.24 -9.11 -7.13
C GLU A 121 19.66 -8.38 -5.91
N MET A 122 18.52 -8.81 -5.40
CA MET A 122 17.87 -8.19 -4.23
C MET A 122 18.75 -8.29 -2.97
N ARG A 123 19.36 -9.44 -2.73
CA ARG A 123 20.30 -9.66 -1.63
C ARG A 123 21.52 -8.76 -1.74
N ASP A 124 22.11 -8.66 -2.92
CA ASP A 124 23.33 -7.87 -3.13
C ASP A 124 23.05 -6.37 -3.02
N LEU A 125 21.88 -5.91 -3.49
CA LEU A 125 21.40 -4.55 -3.29
C LEU A 125 21.23 -4.24 -1.80
N GLN A 126 20.54 -5.10 -1.05
CA GLN A 126 20.35 -4.93 0.39
C GLN A 126 21.69 -4.91 1.14
N LEU A 127 22.62 -5.80 0.76
CA LEU A 127 23.96 -5.84 1.35
C LEU A 127 24.75 -4.56 1.04
N ALA A 128 24.60 -3.99 -0.16
CA ALA A 128 25.25 -2.73 -0.52
C ALA A 128 24.76 -1.57 0.38
N PHE A 129 23.46 -1.49 0.65
CA PHE A 129 22.89 -0.52 1.59
C PHE A 129 23.47 -0.67 3.00
N PHE A 130 23.56 -1.89 3.53
CA PHE A 130 24.14 -2.14 4.85
C PHE A 130 25.63 -1.74 4.90
N LYS A 131 26.41 -2.06 3.87
CA LYS A 131 27.82 -1.67 3.80
C LYS A 131 28.02 -0.16 3.69
N ALA A 132 27.10 0.54 3.06
CA ALA A 132 27.10 2.02 2.99
C ALA A 132 26.68 2.70 4.32
N GLY A 133 26.31 1.92 5.35
CA GLY A 133 25.86 2.45 6.63
C GLY A 133 24.40 2.94 6.61
N GLY A 134 23.65 2.59 5.57
CA GLY A 134 22.21 2.88 5.44
C GLY A 134 21.37 1.65 5.73
N PRO A 135 20.94 1.41 7.00
CA PRO A 135 20.09 0.28 7.34
C PRO A 135 18.64 0.52 6.86
N HIS A 136 18.48 0.86 5.59
CA HIS A 136 17.17 1.02 4.95
C HIS A 136 16.67 -0.34 4.45
N ILE A 137 15.44 -0.67 4.80
CA ILE A 137 14.72 -1.82 4.27
C ILE A 137 13.85 -1.38 3.09
N ASP A 138 13.24 -0.21 3.19
CA ASP A 138 12.25 0.29 2.23
C ASP A 138 12.88 0.61 0.87
N THR A 139 14.05 1.25 0.82
CA THR A 139 14.64 1.67 -0.45
C THR A 139 14.99 0.51 -1.39
N PRO A 140 15.63 -0.61 -0.94
CA PRO A 140 15.80 -1.79 -1.78
C PRO A 140 14.48 -2.41 -2.22
N GLN A 141 13.46 -2.38 -1.36
CA GLN A 141 12.13 -2.89 -1.68
C GLN A 141 11.43 -2.00 -2.71
N ASP A 142 11.53 -0.69 -2.58
CA ASP A 142 11.02 0.26 -3.58
C ASP A 142 11.68 0.04 -4.94
N HIS A 143 13.00 -0.23 -4.97
CA HIS A 143 13.69 -0.59 -6.22
C HIS A 143 13.05 -1.83 -6.87
N ALA A 144 12.76 -2.87 -6.09
CA ALA A 144 12.11 -4.08 -6.59
C ALA A 144 10.71 -3.82 -7.18
N PHE A 145 10.01 -2.77 -6.74
CA PHE A 145 8.70 -2.40 -7.31
C PHE A 145 8.80 -1.65 -8.66
N PHE A 146 9.98 -1.16 -9.00
CA PHE A 146 10.22 -0.43 -10.26
C PHE A 146 10.96 -1.27 -11.33
N ALA A 147 11.43 -2.45 -10.96
CA ALA A 147 12.08 -3.38 -11.89
C ALA A 147 11.04 -4.20 -12.64
#